data_98335480744976e38aebdc1d5a6c1390
#
_entry.id   98335480744976e38aebdc1d5a6c1390
#
_cell.length_a   1.000
_cell.length_b   1.000
_cell.length_c   1.000
_cell.angle_alpha   90.00
_cell.angle_beta   90.00
_cell.angle_gamma   90.00
#
_symmetry.space_group_name_H-M   'P 1'
#
loop_
_entity.id
_entity.type
_entity.pdbx_description
1 polymer ?
#
loop_
_entity_poly.entity_id
_entity_poly.type
_entity_poly.pdbx_seq_one_letter_code
_entity_poly.pdbx_strand_id
1 'polypeptide(L)'
;MTRGNVVRLVALVALTTVPSVSTAQWTVQPHGWFMSLTAGKGTIPDRFGPGAGAIANSLDKVDGGLYFIYGLVNGLSVGVGQGFTHLEDNHNGSTVTTTGFGATGIFAMKRIAQGKLGVLSIQPRVDLPLLYNVDDRPVLGPIKAEAEIRLLYGTGYGIGSHRGWISAAVGGSPWRHGNDEIRYDATIGLDAGHGWTLMAQTFNVAALPDAGQTGIAYSATKVGASAVYHVNGQLGIVGGYYAGIAGKNTARERTVSLGIWLTHEPKLATGPQPIR
;
A
#
# COMPACT_ATOMS: atom_id res chain seq x y z
N MET A 1 10.71 26.35 35.92
CA MET A 1 10.75 26.26 34.45
C MET A 1 10.81 24.78 34.06
N THR A 2 9.68 24.16 33.93
CA THR A 2 9.52 22.74 33.56
C THR A 2 9.49 22.65 32.03
N ARG A 3 10.54 22.07 31.47
CA ARG A 3 10.60 21.74 30.02
C ARG A 3 9.51 20.72 29.73
N GLY A 4 8.43 21.18 29.09
CA GLY A 4 7.41 20.30 28.57
C GLY A 4 8.04 19.33 27.57
N ASN A 5 7.89 18.05 27.84
CA ASN A 5 8.16 16.98 26.88
C ASN A 5 7.18 17.15 25.72
N VAL A 6 7.63 17.82 24.67
CA VAL A 6 6.99 17.76 23.38
C VAL A 6 7.17 16.33 22.89
N VAL A 7 6.18 15.50 23.15
CA VAL A 7 6.07 14.20 22.51
C VAL A 7 5.99 14.51 21.01
N ARG A 8 7.10 14.35 20.31
CA ARG A 8 7.14 14.36 18.85
C ARG A 8 6.26 13.19 18.41
N LEU A 9 5.03 13.52 18.07
CA LEU A 9 4.14 12.64 17.35
C LEU A 9 4.84 12.39 16.00
N VAL A 10 5.66 11.36 15.92
CA VAL A 10 6.15 10.85 14.64
C VAL A 10 4.87 10.49 13.90
N ALA A 11 4.51 11.32 12.94
CA ALA A 11 3.40 11.07 12.07
C ALA A 11 3.70 9.70 11.45
N LEU A 12 2.98 8.72 11.93
CA LEU A 12 2.89 7.43 11.30
C LEU A 12 2.26 7.75 9.95
N VAL A 13 3.12 7.98 8.97
CA VAL A 13 2.68 8.01 7.59
C VAL A 13 1.91 6.73 7.44
N ALA A 14 0.62 6.86 7.49
CA ALA A 14 -0.26 5.75 7.29
C ALA A 14 0.27 5.05 6.07
N LEU A 15 0.54 3.77 6.22
CA LEU A 15 0.62 2.87 5.11
C LEU A 15 -0.67 3.08 4.32
N THR A 16 -0.70 4.08 3.45
CA THR A 16 -1.61 4.11 2.33
C THR A 16 -1.13 2.99 1.42
N THR A 17 -1.23 1.77 1.93
CA THR A 17 -1.20 0.61 1.08
C THR A 17 -2.50 0.70 0.31
N VAL A 18 -2.48 1.50 -0.76
CA VAL A 18 -3.42 1.27 -1.84
C VAL A 18 -3.32 -0.23 -2.07
N PRO A 19 -4.41 -0.99 -1.93
CA PRO A 19 -4.38 -2.42 -2.12
C PRO A 19 -3.74 -2.68 -3.48
N SER A 20 -2.51 -3.16 -3.45
CA SER A 20 -1.78 -3.49 -4.66
C SER A 20 -2.52 -4.66 -5.24
N VAL A 21 -3.22 -4.40 -6.31
CA VAL A 21 -3.97 -5.40 -7.05
C VAL A 21 -3.04 -6.57 -7.35
N SER A 22 -3.56 -7.74 -7.36
CA SER A 22 -2.82 -8.97 -7.67
C SER A 22 -2.16 -9.01 -9.05
N THR A 23 -2.57 -8.13 -9.97
CA THR A 23 -1.81 -7.83 -11.19
C THR A 23 -0.48 -7.13 -10.88
N ALA A 24 -0.27 -6.62 -9.68
CA ALA A 24 0.93 -5.90 -9.27
C ALA A 24 2.20 -6.75 -9.24
N GLN A 25 2.09 -8.07 -9.20
CA GLN A 25 3.25 -8.96 -9.25
C GLN A 25 3.69 -9.27 -10.68
N TRP A 26 2.81 -9.06 -11.65
CA TRP A 26 3.05 -9.32 -13.07
C TRP A 26 3.16 -7.99 -13.81
N THR A 27 4.23 -7.83 -14.57
CA THR A 27 4.36 -6.69 -15.46
C THR A 27 3.19 -6.65 -16.43
N VAL A 28 2.64 -5.47 -16.65
CA VAL A 28 1.55 -5.27 -17.61
C VAL A 28 2.08 -5.56 -19.02
N GLN A 29 1.22 -6.04 -19.91
CA GLN A 29 1.56 -6.25 -21.32
C GLN A 29 2.00 -4.93 -21.97
N PRO A 30 2.87 -4.95 -22.99
CA PRO A 30 3.25 -3.74 -23.72
C PRO A 30 2.03 -2.93 -24.15
N HIS A 31 2.04 -1.62 -23.91
CA HIS A 31 0.95 -0.68 -24.16
C HIS A 31 -0.35 -0.91 -23.38
N GLY A 32 -0.38 -1.93 -22.51
CA GLY A 32 -1.45 -2.09 -21.54
C GLY A 32 -1.24 -1.18 -20.33
N TRP A 33 -2.30 -0.96 -19.58
CA TRP A 33 -2.22 -0.23 -18.32
C TRP A 33 -3.28 -0.71 -17.33
N PHE A 34 -2.98 -0.47 -16.07
CA PHE A 34 -3.90 -0.65 -14.96
C PHE A 34 -3.91 0.60 -14.10
N MET A 35 -5.09 1.01 -13.66
CA MET A 35 -5.28 2.11 -12.72
C MET A 35 -6.24 1.69 -11.60
N SER A 36 -5.89 2.03 -10.37
CA SER A 36 -6.76 1.92 -9.20
C SER A 36 -6.93 3.28 -8.56
N LEU A 37 -8.17 3.68 -8.33
CA LEU A 37 -8.55 4.82 -7.52
C LEU A 37 -9.31 4.29 -6.31
N THR A 38 -8.87 4.64 -5.11
CA THR A 38 -9.48 4.19 -3.86
C THR A 38 -9.71 5.36 -2.92
N ALA A 39 -10.76 5.24 -2.11
CA ALA A 39 -10.99 6.09 -0.95
C ALA A 39 -11.34 5.20 0.24
N GLY A 40 -10.94 5.61 1.44
CA GLY A 40 -11.20 4.87 2.66
C GLY A 40 -11.45 5.80 3.83
N LYS A 41 -12.27 5.34 4.77
CA LYS A 41 -12.44 5.97 6.07
C LYS A 41 -11.86 5.05 7.13
N GLY A 42 -10.89 5.57 7.87
CA GLY A 42 -10.21 4.88 8.96
C GLY A 42 -10.48 5.52 10.32
N THR A 43 -10.49 4.70 11.35
CA THR A 43 -10.51 5.13 12.74
C THR A 43 -9.32 4.51 13.47
N ILE A 44 -8.71 5.26 14.36
CA ILE A 44 -7.58 4.83 15.19
C ILE A 44 -7.97 4.96 16.65
N PRO A 45 -8.56 3.89 17.25
CA PRO A 45 -9.05 3.95 18.63
C PRO A 45 -7.93 3.89 19.66
N ASP A 46 -6.81 3.24 19.33
CA ASP A 46 -5.69 3.01 20.25
C ASP A 46 -4.36 2.77 19.50
N ARG A 47 -3.31 2.47 20.26
CA ARG A 47 -1.98 2.15 19.73
C ARG A 47 -1.48 0.81 20.28
N PHE A 48 -0.55 0.20 19.54
CA PHE A 48 0.21 -0.95 20.00
C PHE A 48 1.49 -0.50 20.74
N GLY A 49 1.80 -1.11 21.88
CA GLY A 49 3.06 -0.92 22.59
C GLY A 49 2.93 -0.43 24.04
N PRO A 50 4.04 -0.25 24.77
CA PRO A 50 4.06 0.26 26.15
C PRO A 50 3.43 1.68 26.20
N GLY A 51 2.49 1.91 27.09
CA GLY A 51 1.69 3.13 27.13
C GLY A 51 0.51 3.12 26.13
N ALA A 52 0.19 1.96 25.57
CA ALA A 52 -1.05 1.69 24.84
C ALA A 52 -2.26 1.79 25.78
N GLY A 53 -2.53 2.99 26.27
CA GLY A 53 -3.81 3.37 26.80
C GLY A 53 -4.68 3.84 25.65
N ALA A 54 -6.00 3.82 25.83
CA ALA A 54 -6.89 4.54 24.94
C ALA A 54 -6.24 5.89 24.66
N ILE A 55 -6.00 6.21 23.38
CA ILE A 55 -5.70 7.57 23.01
C ILE A 55 -6.90 8.32 23.58
N ALA A 56 -6.69 9.25 24.50
CA ALA A 56 -7.78 9.99 25.11
C ALA A 56 -8.64 10.72 24.07
N ASN A 57 -8.34 10.50 22.79
CA ASN A 57 -8.83 11.22 21.64
C ASN A 57 -8.82 10.29 20.43
N SER A 58 -9.91 10.24 19.69
CA SER A 58 -10.03 9.48 18.47
C SER A 58 -9.29 10.21 17.35
N LEU A 59 -8.54 9.47 16.56
CA LEU A 59 -7.98 9.96 15.30
C LEU A 59 -8.87 9.42 14.17
N ASP A 60 -9.52 10.32 13.46
CA ASP A 60 -10.30 9.99 12.27
C ASP A 60 -9.49 10.33 11.01
N LYS A 61 -9.55 9.45 10.05
CA LYS A 61 -8.76 9.55 8.82
C LYS A 61 -9.60 9.21 7.61
N VAL A 62 -9.52 10.04 6.58
CA VAL A 62 -10.00 9.73 5.24
C VAL A 62 -8.78 9.66 4.32
N ASP A 63 -8.58 8.52 3.70
CA ASP A 63 -7.49 8.30 2.75
C ASP A 63 -8.04 8.18 1.34
N GLY A 64 -7.28 8.66 0.38
CA GLY A 64 -7.44 8.41 -1.03
C GLY A 64 -6.14 7.88 -1.64
N GLY A 65 -6.24 7.14 -2.72
CA GLY A 65 -5.07 6.64 -3.42
C GLY A 65 -5.30 6.48 -4.91
N LEU A 66 -4.30 6.89 -5.67
CA LEU A 66 -4.14 6.57 -7.08
C LEU A 66 -2.96 5.62 -7.22
N TYR A 67 -3.14 4.55 -7.94
CA TYR A 67 -2.08 3.69 -8.42
C TYR A 67 -2.25 3.53 -9.94
N PHE A 68 -1.19 3.77 -10.69
CA PHE A 68 -1.17 3.61 -12.14
C PHE A 68 0.10 2.89 -12.56
N ILE A 69 -0.04 1.92 -13.48
CA ILE A 69 1.07 1.20 -14.07
C ILE A 69 0.84 1.00 -15.57
N TYR A 70 1.88 1.22 -16.35
CA TYR A 70 1.89 1.10 -17.81
C TYR A 70 2.98 0.13 -18.26
N GLY A 71 2.65 -0.77 -19.17
CA GLY A 71 3.58 -1.70 -19.79
C GLY A 71 4.36 -1.03 -20.91
N LEU A 72 5.67 -0.86 -20.73
CA LEU A 72 6.54 -0.28 -21.74
C LEU A 72 6.91 -1.31 -22.83
N VAL A 73 7.48 -2.42 -22.39
CA VAL A 73 7.86 -3.55 -23.23
C VAL A 73 7.60 -4.86 -22.48
N ASN A 74 7.74 -5.99 -23.12
CA ASN A 74 7.54 -7.27 -22.46
C ASN A 74 8.43 -7.44 -21.20
N GLY A 75 7.78 -7.63 -20.07
CA GLY A 75 8.43 -7.81 -18.78
C GLY A 75 9.00 -6.52 -18.15
N LEU A 76 8.64 -5.33 -18.66
CA LEU A 76 8.99 -4.05 -18.05
C LEU A 76 7.78 -3.11 -18.03
N SER A 77 7.44 -2.64 -16.85
CA SER A 77 6.39 -1.65 -16.62
C SER A 77 6.93 -0.49 -15.80
N VAL A 78 6.29 0.67 -15.92
CA VAL A 78 6.53 1.84 -15.08
C VAL A 78 5.24 2.30 -14.46
N GLY A 79 5.30 2.96 -13.32
CA GLY A 79 4.09 3.42 -12.68
C GLY A 79 4.30 4.54 -11.69
N VAL A 80 3.18 5.05 -11.23
CA VAL A 80 3.09 6.11 -10.23
C VAL A 80 2.04 5.75 -9.19
N GLY A 81 2.32 6.10 -7.94
CA GLY A 81 1.39 6.04 -6.82
C GLY A 81 1.27 7.41 -6.17
N GLN A 82 0.06 7.84 -5.85
CA GLN A 82 -0.21 9.09 -5.16
C GLN A 82 -1.23 8.84 -4.06
N GLY A 83 -0.89 9.23 -2.83
CA GLY A 83 -1.81 9.23 -1.71
C GLY A 83 -2.46 10.59 -1.52
N PHE A 84 -3.62 10.60 -0.89
CA PHE A 84 -4.29 11.76 -0.31
C PHE A 84 -4.73 11.39 1.10
N THR A 85 -4.59 12.29 2.06
CA THR A 85 -5.02 12.05 3.44
C THR A 85 -5.66 13.30 4.02
N HIS A 86 -6.80 13.11 4.66
CA HIS A 86 -7.41 14.05 5.57
C HIS A 86 -7.41 13.42 6.96
N LEU A 87 -6.73 14.04 7.90
CA LEU A 87 -6.51 13.56 9.25
C LEU A 87 -7.07 14.55 10.25
N GLU A 88 -7.92 14.10 11.16
CA GLU A 88 -8.43 14.85 12.29
C GLU A 88 -7.92 14.23 13.59
N ASP A 89 -7.06 14.94 14.29
CA ASP A 89 -6.54 14.57 15.62
C ASP A 89 -7.22 15.42 16.69
N ASN A 90 -8.11 14.76 17.46
CA ASN A 90 -8.80 15.39 18.57
C ASN A 90 -7.99 15.16 19.85
N HIS A 91 -7.28 16.18 20.32
CA HIS A 91 -6.45 16.10 21.52
C HIS A 91 -6.84 17.14 22.58
N ASN A 92 -7.25 16.66 23.78
CA ASN A 92 -7.59 17.53 24.93
C ASN A 92 -8.60 18.66 24.60
N GLY A 93 -9.60 18.37 23.78
CA GLY A 93 -10.61 19.35 23.37
C GLY A 93 -10.16 20.31 22.23
N SER A 94 -8.98 20.09 21.68
CA SER A 94 -8.51 20.79 20.48
C SER A 94 -8.44 19.80 19.31
N THR A 95 -8.94 20.22 18.16
CA THR A 95 -8.84 19.45 16.90
C THR A 95 -7.74 20.01 16.04
N VAL A 96 -6.77 19.17 15.67
CA VAL A 96 -5.75 19.51 14.66
C VAL A 96 -6.09 18.74 13.39
N THR A 97 -6.26 19.48 12.30
CA THR A 97 -6.62 18.90 11.00
C THR A 97 -5.46 19.10 10.03
N THR A 98 -5.08 18.02 9.34
CA THR A 98 -4.14 18.09 8.24
C THR A 98 -4.75 17.43 7.02
N THR A 99 -4.72 18.14 5.88
CA THR A 99 -5.30 17.67 4.62
C THR A 99 -4.32 17.91 3.49
N GLY A 100 -4.10 16.92 2.66
CA GLY A 100 -3.24 17.09 1.49
C GLY A 100 -2.86 15.79 0.82
N PHE A 101 -2.02 15.94 -0.18
CA PHE A 101 -1.41 14.80 -0.86
C PHE A 101 -0.26 14.23 -0.01
N GLY A 102 -0.05 12.93 -0.10
CA GLY A 102 1.14 12.26 0.42
C GLY A 102 2.28 12.25 -0.59
N ALA A 103 3.26 11.39 -0.36
CA ALA A 103 4.37 11.21 -1.28
C ALA A 103 3.91 10.77 -2.68
N THR A 104 4.55 11.32 -3.70
CA THR A 104 4.44 10.83 -5.07
C THR A 104 5.47 9.73 -5.27
N GLY A 105 5.03 8.49 -5.37
CA GLY A 105 5.89 7.33 -5.62
C GLY A 105 6.00 7.04 -7.11
N ILE A 106 7.21 7.03 -7.63
CA ILE A 106 7.51 6.63 -9.01
C ILE A 106 8.26 5.30 -8.96
N PHE A 107 7.87 4.34 -9.78
CA PHE A 107 8.49 3.01 -9.78
C PHE A 107 8.61 2.41 -11.17
N ALA A 108 9.57 1.50 -11.30
CA ALA A 108 9.64 0.57 -12.41
C ALA A 108 9.46 -0.85 -11.89
N MET A 109 8.90 -1.74 -12.69
CA MET A 109 8.78 -3.16 -12.39
C MET A 109 9.36 -3.98 -13.54
N LYS A 110 10.37 -4.78 -13.23
CA LYS A 110 11.02 -5.65 -14.19
C LYS A 110 10.82 -7.10 -13.80
N ARG A 111 10.22 -7.89 -14.68
CA ARG A 111 10.17 -9.34 -14.56
C ARG A 111 11.56 -9.91 -14.76
N ILE A 112 12.08 -10.64 -13.78
CA ILE A 112 13.39 -11.27 -13.79
C ILE A 112 13.34 -12.77 -14.05
N ALA A 113 12.24 -13.42 -13.71
CA ALA A 113 12.00 -14.84 -14.03
C ALA A 113 10.52 -15.12 -14.22
N GLN A 114 10.21 -16.08 -15.08
CA GLN A 114 8.87 -16.62 -15.30
C GLN A 114 8.96 -18.10 -15.65
N GLY A 115 8.12 -18.92 -15.03
CA GLY A 115 8.08 -20.35 -15.26
C GLY A 115 6.83 -21.00 -14.68
N LYS A 116 6.82 -22.33 -14.61
CA LYS A 116 5.69 -23.10 -14.07
C LYS A 116 5.40 -22.79 -12.59
N LEU A 117 6.40 -22.35 -11.85
CA LEU A 117 6.26 -22.01 -10.43
C LEU A 117 5.73 -20.59 -10.21
N GLY A 118 5.67 -19.75 -11.24
CA GLY A 118 5.18 -18.39 -11.12
C GLY A 118 6.09 -17.36 -11.79
N VAL A 119 5.93 -16.12 -11.38
CA VAL A 119 6.64 -14.94 -11.89
C VAL A 119 7.38 -14.27 -10.75
N LEU A 120 8.65 -13.92 -10.98
CA LEU A 120 9.46 -13.12 -10.06
C LEU A 120 9.80 -11.79 -10.74
N SER A 121 9.58 -10.69 -10.02
CA SER A 121 9.87 -9.33 -10.49
C SER A 121 10.65 -8.56 -9.44
N ILE A 122 11.38 -7.53 -9.89
CA ILE A 122 12.02 -6.53 -9.04
C ILE A 122 11.37 -5.17 -9.28
N GLN A 123 11.16 -4.40 -8.21
CA GLN A 123 10.52 -3.08 -8.28
C GLN A 123 11.33 -2.05 -7.46
N PRO A 124 12.24 -1.30 -8.09
CA PRO A 124 12.75 -0.07 -7.52
C PRO A 124 11.63 1.00 -7.51
N ARG A 125 11.58 1.78 -6.43
CA ARG A 125 10.63 2.88 -6.21
C ARG A 125 11.35 4.05 -5.55
N VAL A 126 10.94 5.25 -5.91
CA VAL A 126 11.34 6.48 -5.23
C VAL A 126 10.08 7.24 -4.82
N ASP A 127 9.98 7.61 -3.56
CA ASP A 127 8.94 8.44 -2.99
C ASP A 127 9.44 9.88 -2.83
N LEU A 128 8.74 10.82 -3.46
CA LEU A 128 9.13 12.22 -3.57
C LEU A 128 8.15 13.13 -2.84
N PRO A 129 8.60 14.12 -2.04
CA PRO A 129 7.75 15.11 -1.37
C PRO A 129 7.36 16.24 -2.33
N LEU A 130 6.56 15.94 -3.38
CA LEU A 130 6.26 16.91 -4.44
C LEU A 130 5.01 17.75 -4.18
N LEU A 131 3.98 17.20 -3.53
CA LEU A 131 2.64 17.80 -3.47
C LEU A 131 2.17 18.13 -2.06
N TYR A 132 3.07 18.22 -1.08
CA TYR A 132 2.78 18.65 0.30
C TYR A 132 3.93 19.45 0.89
N ASN A 133 3.61 20.23 1.91
CA ASN A 133 4.62 20.96 2.65
C ASN A 133 5.24 20.07 3.74
N VAL A 134 6.55 19.89 3.69
CA VAL A 134 7.29 19.05 4.65
C VAL A 134 7.36 19.67 6.05
N ASP A 135 7.02 20.96 6.20
CA ASP A 135 6.95 21.64 7.47
C ASP A 135 5.59 21.54 8.17
N ASP A 136 4.56 21.05 7.48
CA ASP A 136 3.23 20.78 8.07
C ASP A 136 3.30 19.75 9.18
N ARG A 137 2.41 19.85 10.17
CA ARG A 137 2.32 18.92 11.29
C ARG A 137 0.88 18.48 11.53
N PRO A 138 0.59 17.17 11.49
CA PRO A 138 1.48 16.07 11.11
C PRO A 138 1.88 16.13 9.62
N VAL A 139 3.12 15.79 9.31
CA VAL A 139 3.59 15.71 7.91
C VAL A 139 2.94 14.52 7.19
N LEU A 140 2.53 14.72 5.94
CA LEU A 140 1.77 13.73 5.15
C LEU A 140 2.64 12.70 4.41
N GLY A 141 3.95 12.79 4.52
CA GLY A 141 4.88 11.87 3.84
C GLY A 141 6.33 12.08 4.28
N PRO A 142 7.30 11.51 3.57
CA PRO A 142 8.71 11.68 3.88
C PRO A 142 9.15 13.15 3.68
N ILE A 143 10.03 13.62 4.54
CA ILE A 143 10.56 15.01 4.46
C ILE A 143 11.66 15.18 3.39
N LYS A 144 12.17 14.07 2.84
CA LYS A 144 13.12 14.01 1.73
C LYS A 144 12.75 12.86 0.81
N ALA A 145 13.36 12.84 -0.38
CA ALA A 145 13.22 11.67 -1.26
C ALA A 145 13.69 10.40 -0.55
N GLU A 146 12.90 9.34 -0.67
CA GLU A 146 13.18 8.02 -0.12
C GLU A 146 13.15 6.99 -1.23
N ALA A 147 14.01 5.97 -1.14
CA ALA A 147 14.03 4.89 -2.12
C ALA A 147 13.75 3.53 -1.46
N GLU A 148 13.06 2.68 -2.20
CA GLU A 148 12.72 1.31 -1.80
C GLU A 148 13.04 0.37 -2.96
N ILE A 149 13.50 -0.84 -2.65
CA ILE A 149 13.62 -1.93 -3.61
C ILE A 149 12.79 -3.10 -3.09
N ARG A 150 11.91 -3.65 -3.94
CA ARG A 150 11.05 -4.80 -3.63
C ARG A 150 11.32 -5.96 -4.58
N LEU A 151 11.31 -7.16 -4.04
CA LEU A 151 11.13 -8.41 -4.79
C LEU A 151 9.66 -8.81 -4.71
N LEU A 152 9.10 -9.21 -5.83
CA LEU A 152 7.70 -9.50 -6.01
C LEU A 152 7.57 -10.90 -6.61
N TYR A 153 6.75 -11.74 -5.99
CA TYR A 153 6.47 -13.09 -6.47
C TYR A 153 4.97 -13.27 -6.68
N GLY A 154 4.57 -13.90 -7.77
CA GLY A 154 3.18 -14.23 -8.05
C GLY A 154 3.03 -15.58 -8.72
N THR A 155 2.01 -16.34 -8.34
CA THR A 155 1.66 -17.62 -8.94
C THR A 155 0.15 -17.81 -8.97
N GLY A 156 -0.35 -18.54 -9.97
CA GLY A 156 -1.74 -18.94 -10.07
C GLY A 156 -1.98 -20.33 -9.49
N TYR A 157 -3.20 -20.56 -9.04
CA TYR A 157 -3.69 -21.88 -8.63
C TYR A 157 -5.13 -22.11 -9.10
N GLY A 158 -5.59 -23.35 -9.02
CA GLY A 158 -6.97 -23.75 -9.31
C GLY A 158 -7.58 -24.56 -8.17
N ILE A 159 -8.84 -24.28 -7.83
CA ILE A 159 -9.63 -25.07 -6.88
C ILE A 159 -10.97 -25.40 -7.54
N GLY A 160 -11.16 -26.64 -7.96
CA GLY A 160 -12.33 -27.03 -8.75
C GLY A 160 -12.41 -26.24 -10.06
N SER A 161 -13.52 -25.55 -10.29
CA SER A 161 -13.73 -24.66 -11.46
C SER A 161 -13.21 -23.23 -11.26
N HIS A 162 -12.77 -22.89 -10.05
CA HIS A 162 -12.33 -21.53 -9.71
C HIS A 162 -10.82 -21.37 -9.90
N ARG A 163 -10.43 -20.20 -10.39
CA ARG A 163 -9.03 -19.81 -10.51
C ARG A 163 -8.68 -18.84 -9.39
N GLY A 164 -7.46 -18.91 -8.92
CA GLY A 164 -6.96 -18.00 -7.94
C GLY A 164 -5.49 -17.68 -8.15
N TRP A 165 -4.97 -16.79 -7.33
CA TRP A 165 -3.56 -16.44 -7.34
C TRP A 165 -3.07 -16.16 -5.92
N ILE A 166 -1.78 -16.30 -5.75
CA ILE A 166 -1.04 -15.85 -4.58
C ILE A 166 -0.01 -14.85 -5.06
N SER A 167 0.13 -13.77 -4.34
CA SER A 167 1.21 -12.81 -4.53
C SER A 167 1.89 -12.49 -3.20
N ALA A 168 3.19 -12.30 -3.23
CA ALA A 168 3.99 -11.89 -2.10
C ALA A 168 5.01 -10.84 -2.53
N ALA A 169 5.31 -9.93 -1.64
CA ALA A 169 6.33 -8.92 -1.85
C ALA A 169 7.18 -8.78 -0.60
N VAL A 170 8.47 -8.59 -0.76
CA VAL A 170 9.38 -8.19 0.31
C VAL A 170 10.26 -7.05 -0.21
N GLY A 171 10.44 -6.01 0.59
CA GLY A 171 11.22 -4.85 0.21
C GLY A 171 11.95 -4.23 1.38
N GLY A 172 12.94 -3.43 1.05
CA GLY A 172 13.71 -2.65 2.02
C GLY A 172 13.91 -1.22 1.52
N SER A 173 13.91 -0.30 2.47
CA SER A 173 14.13 1.14 2.25
C SER A 173 15.34 1.60 3.07
N PRO A 174 16.57 1.29 2.62
CA PRO A 174 17.78 1.64 3.36
C PRO A 174 18.19 3.12 3.22
N TRP A 175 17.50 3.86 2.36
CA TRP A 175 17.77 5.29 2.12
C TRP A 175 16.62 6.18 2.62
N ARG A 176 16.06 5.83 3.78
CA ARG A 176 15.07 6.67 4.45
C ARG A 176 15.71 7.72 5.34
N HIS A 177 15.02 8.83 5.48
CA HIS A 177 15.35 9.80 6.52
C HIS A 177 14.69 9.35 7.83
N GLY A 178 15.40 8.59 8.63
CA GLY A 178 14.90 7.95 9.85
C GLY A 178 15.36 6.50 9.93
N ASN A 179 14.53 5.62 10.44
CA ASN A 179 14.82 4.19 10.51
C ASN A 179 14.71 3.53 9.14
N ASP A 180 15.63 2.62 8.83
CA ASP A 180 15.46 1.70 7.72
C ASP A 180 14.22 0.85 7.93
N GLU A 181 13.49 0.56 6.86
CA GLU A 181 12.29 -0.27 6.90
C GLU A 181 12.43 -1.54 6.08
N ILE A 182 11.88 -2.61 6.61
CA ILE A 182 11.55 -3.81 5.84
C ILE A 182 10.02 -3.89 5.73
N ARG A 183 9.52 -4.14 4.52
CA ARG A 183 8.10 -4.34 4.22
C ARG A 183 7.90 -5.70 3.59
N TYR A 184 6.85 -6.41 4.00
CA TYR A 184 6.48 -7.68 3.41
C TYR A 184 4.96 -7.82 3.38
N ASP A 185 4.45 -8.09 2.19
CA ASP A 185 3.03 -8.11 1.92
C ASP A 185 2.67 -9.43 1.24
N ALA A 186 1.46 -9.90 1.46
CA ALA A 186 0.93 -11.05 0.75
C ALA A 186 -0.55 -10.85 0.44
N THR A 187 -0.98 -11.41 -0.68
CA THR A 187 -2.38 -11.46 -1.11
C THR A 187 -2.68 -12.84 -1.65
N ILE A 188 -3.81 -13.39 -1.23
CA ILE A 188 -4.46 -14.52 -1.88
C ILE A 188 -5.75 -14.02 -2.50
N GLY A 189 -5.98 -14.33 -3.76
CA GLY A 189 -7.17 -13.96 -4.50
C GLY A 189 -7.83 -15.15 -5.14
N LEU A 190 -9.14 -15.14 -5.24
CA LEU A 190 -9.97 -16.18 -5.82
C LEU A 190 -11.02 -15.56 -6.73
N ASP A 191 -11.13 -16.03 -7.97
CA ASP A 191 -12.27 -15.81 -8.83
C ASP A 191 -13.46 -16.65 -8.31
N ALA A 192 -14.41 -15.98 -7.69
CA ALA A 192 -15.61 -16.60 -7.12
C ALA A 192 -16.74 -16.81 -8.14
N GLY A 193 -16.50 -16.46 -9.41
CA GLY A 193 -17.52 -16.53 -10.48
C GLY A 193 -18.44 -15.32 -10.49
N HIS A 194 -19.30 -15.26 -11.50
CA HIS A 194 -20.29 -14.17 -11.68
C HIS A 194 -19.71 -12.75 -11.62
N GLY A 195 -18.46 -12.59 -12.05
CA GLY A 195 -17.76 -11.31 -12.03
C GLY A 195 -17.18 -10.91 -10.67
N TRP A 196 -17.19 -11.79 -9.67
CA TRP A 196 -16.62 -11.53 -8.36
C TRP A 196 -15.22 -12.09 -8.20
N THR A 197 -14.34 -11.28 -7.67
CA THR A 197 -13.03 -11.69 -7.15
C THR A 197 -12.96 -11.37 -5.66
N LEU A 198 -12.60 -12.35 -4.86
CA LEU A 198 -12.39 -12.21 -3.41
C LEU A 198 -10.91 -12.21 -3.09
N MET A 199 -10.48 -11.40 -2.14
CA MET A 199 -9.08 -11.31 -1.73
C MET A 199 -8.94 -11.27 -0.22
N ALA A 200 -7.92 -11.96 0.31
CA ALA A 200 -7.40 -11.78 1.65
C ALA A 200 -5.96 -11.27 1.56
N GLN A 201 -5.62 -10.29 2.39
CA GLN A 201 -4.38 -9.52 2.27
C GLN A 201 -3.73 -9.31 3.63
N THR A 202 -2.40 -9.25 3.64
CA THR A 202 -1.63 -8.79 4.79
C THR A 202 -0.56 -7.80 4.35
N PHE A 203 -0.37 -6.77 5.16
CA PHE A 203 0.60 -5.71 4.94
C PHE A 203 1.40 -5.54 6.22
N ASN A 204 2.72 -5.61 6.09
CA ASN A 204 3.61 -5.60 7.24
C ASN A 204 4.75 -4.63 7.01
N VAL A 205 5.12 -3.95 8.09
CA VAL A 205 6.31 -3.10 8.13
C VAL A 205 7.03 -3.30 9.46
N ALA A 206 8.35 -3.31 9.39
CA ALA A 206 9.22 -3.27 10.55
C ALA A 206 10.31 -2.22 10.32
N ALA A 207 10.36 -1.22 11.18
CA ALA A 207 11.44 -0.25 11.22
C ALA A 207 12.58 -0.80 12.07
N LEU A 208 13.75 -0.89 11.45
CA LEU A 208 14.96 -1.33 12.12
C LEU A 208 15.59 -0.11 12.81
N PRO A 209 15.98 -0.23 14.09
CA PRO A 209 16.72 0.83 14.74
C PRO A 209 18.09 0.97 14.06
N ASP A 210 18.35 2.12 13.49
CA ASP A 210 19.67 2.41 12.95
C ASP A 210 20.66 2.73 14.10
N ALA A 211 21.87 2.18 14.02
CA ALA A 211 22.93 2.40 14.99
C ALA A 211 23.45 3.85 14.88
N GLY A 212 22.85 4.75 15.62
CA GLY A 212 23.23 6.18 15.66
C GLY A 212 22.09 7.15 15.37
N GLN A 213 20.92 6.67 14.99
CA GLN A 213 19.73 7.51 14.85
C GLN A 213 18.80 7.39 16.06
N THR A 214 18.20 8.51 16.45
CA THR A 214 17.27 8.60 17.58
C THR A 214 15.86 8.12 17.24
N GLY A 215 15.70 7.35 16.18
CA GLY A 215 14.42 6.85 15.70
C GLY A 215 13.84 5.77 16.61
N ILE A 216 12.54 5.88 16.92
CA ILE A 216 11.83 4.85 17.69
C ILE A 216 11.52 3.68 16.75
N ALA A 217 12.00 2.49 17.08
CA ALA A 217 11.64 1.27 16.36
C ALA A 217 10.13 1.03 16.43
N TYR A 218 9.53 0.72 15.29
CA TYR A 218 8.10 0.39 15.21
C TYR A 218 7.86 -0.81 14.31
N SER A 219 6.72 -1.42 14.47
CA SER A 219 6.24 -2.45 13.55
C SER A 219 4.72 -2.39 13.45
N ALA A 220 4.18 -2.81 12.31
CA ALA A 220 2.75 -2.91 12.10
C ALA A 220 2.43 -4.13 11.25
N THR A 221 1.37 -4.85 11.61
CA THR A 221 0.73 -5.88 10.80
C THR A 221 -0.73 -5.50 10.61
N LYS A 222 -1.13 -5.32 9.36
CA LYS A 222 -2.50 -5.05 8.94
C LYS A 222 -2.99 -6.24 8.11
N VAL A 223 -4.19 -6.71 8.39
CA VAL A 223 -4.86 -7.71 7.57
C VAL A 223 -6.13 -7.11 6.98
N GLY A 224 -6.55 -7.64 5.85
CA GLY A 224 -7.76 -7.18 5.19
C GLY A 224 -8.42 -8.24 4.33
N ALA A 225 -9.70 -8.03 4.11
CA ALA A 225 -10.46 -8.74 3.10
C ALA A 225 -11.09 -7.72 2.15
N SER A 226 -11.10 -8.05 0.87
CA SER A 226 -11.72 -7.20 -0.14
C SER A 226 -12.40 -8.02 -1.22
N ALA A 227 -13.36 -7.41 -1.89
CA ALA A 227 -14.07 -7.99 -3.02
C ALA A 227 -14.03 -7.01 -4.19
N VAL A 228 -13.89 -7.53 -5.39
CA VAL A 228 -14.00 -6.79 -6.64
C VAL A 228 -15.17 -7.33 -7.42
N TYR A 229 -16.07 -6.46 -7.85
CA TYR A 229 -17.08 -6.77 -8.84
C TYR A 229 -16.64 -6.24 -10.20
N HIS A 230 -16.40 -7.11 -11.14
CA HIS A 230 -16.05 -6.76 -12.52
C HIS A 230 -17.33 -6.43 -13.31
N VAL A 231 -17.56 -5.14 -13.50
CA VAL A 231 -18.72 -4.63 -14.29
C VAL A 231 -18.56 -5.06 -15.74
N ASN A 232 -17.33 -5.05 -16.24
CA ASN A 232 -16.94 -5.54 -17.56
C ASN A 232 -15.43 -5.85 -17.57
N GLY A 233 -14.87 -6.16 -18.73
CA GLY A 233 -13.44 -6.48 -18.88
C GLY A 233 -12.48 -5.31 -18.60
N GLN A 234 -12.97 -4.10 -18.39
CA GLN A 234 -12.14 -2.91 -18.19
C GLN A 234 -12.42 -2.20 -16.85
N LEU A 235 -13.58 -2.41 -16.26
CA LEU A 235 -14.03 -1.72 -15.06
C LEU A 235 -14.36 -2.71 -13.95
N GLY A 236 -13.78 -2.52 -12.79
CA GLY A 236 -14.12 -3.20 -11.54
C GLY A 236 -14.47 -2.19 -10.44
N ILE A 237 -15.39 -2.55 -9.56
CA ILE A 237 -15.66 -1.84 -8.31
C ILE A 237 -15.08 -2.67 -7.18
N VAL A 238 -14.24 -2.07 -6.34
CA VAL A 238 -13.57 -2.75 -5.23
C VAL A 238 -14.06 -2.19 -3.90
N GLY A 239 -14.35 -3.07 -2.96
CA GLY A 239 -14.64 -2.71 -1.57
C GLY A 239 -13.82 -3.59 -0.63
N GLY A 240 -13.38 -3.05 0.51
CA GLY A 240 -12.59 -3.79 1.46
C GLY A 240 -12.64 -3.26 2.89
N TYR A 241 -12.24 -4.13 3.82
CA TYR A 241 -12.04 -3.81 5.22
C TYR A 241 -10.66 -4.26 5.65
N TYR A 242 -9.95 -3.39 6.36
CA TYR A 242 -8.58 -3.61 6.83
C TYR A 242 -8.48 -3.27 8.30
N ALA A 243 -7.72 -4.06 9.05
CA ALA A 243 -7.50 -3.84 10.47
C ALA A 243 -6.05 -4.10 10.87
N GLY A 244 -5.47 -3.19 11.64
CA GLY A 244 -4.23 -3.41 12.37
C GLY A 244 -4.45 -4.41 13.48
N ILE A 245 -3.78 -5.58 13.40
CA ILE A 245 -3.96 -6.68 14.35
C ILE A 245 -2.78 -6.87 15.30
N ALA A 246 -1.60 -6.42 14.90
CA ALA A 246 -0.39 -6.48 15.70
C ALA A 246 0.53 -5.30 15.36
N GLY A 247 1.40 -4.96 16.31
CA GLY A 247 2.38 -3.89 16.09
C GLY A 247 3.13 -3.51 17.36
N LYS A 248 4.05 -2.57 17.20
CA LYS A 248 4.80 -1.92 18.28
C LYS A 248 4.97 -0.45 17.92
N ASN A 249 4.67 0.45 18.86
CA ASN A 249 4.76 1.90 18.68
C ASN A 249 4.02 2.42 17.42
N THR A 250 2.87 1.84 17.11
CA THR A 250 2.08 2.15 15.91
C THR A 250 0.59 2.18 16.23
N ALA A 251 -0.17 2.83 15.36
CA ALA A 251 -1.62 2.97 15.48
C ALA A 251 -2.35 1.65 15.21
N ARG A 252 -3.41 1.36 15.96
CA ARG A 252 -4.36 0.28 15.65
C ARG A 252 -5.48 0.84 14.78
N GLU A 253 -5.25 0.85 13.51
CA GLU A 253 -6.17 1.41 12.53
C GLU A 253 -7.20 0.36 12.07
N ARG A 254 -8.44 0.81 11.83
CA ARG A 254 -9.48 0.05 11.13
C ARG A 254 -10.00 0.91 9.99
N THR A 255 -10.02 0.37 8.78
CA THR A 255 -10.36 1.13 7.57
C THR A 255 -11.37 0.37 6.72
N VAL A 256 -12.44 1.05 6.32
CA VAL A 256 -13.32 0.61 5.22
C VAL A 256 -12.90 1.37 3.97
N SER A 257 -12.76 0.68 2.86
CA SER A 257 -12.37 1.29 1.59
C SER A 257 -13.33 0.94 0.47
N LEU A 258 -13.44 1.87 -0.48
CA LEU A 258 -14.15 1.70 -1.75
C LEU A 258 -13.28 2.26 -2.87
N GLY A 259 -13.40 1.69 -4.06
CA GLY A 259 -12.62 2.17 -5.19
C GLY A 259 -13.07 1.61 -6.52
N ILE A 260 -12.37 2.02 -7.55
CA ILE A 260 -12.54 1.55 -8.91
C ILE A 260 -11.22 1.05 -9.48
N TRP A 261 -11.30 0.01 -10.27
CA TRP A 261 -10.22 -0.53 -11.05
C TRP A 261 -10.52 -0.32 -12.52
N LEU A 262 -9.56 0.23 -13.23
CA LEU A 262 -9.62 0.41 -14.67
C LEU A 262 -8.43 -0.31 -15.28
N THR A 263 -8.69 -1.07 -16.33
CA THR A 263 -7.65 -1.81 -17.04
C THR A 263 -7.82 -1.67 -18.54
N HIS A 264 -6.72 -1.65 -19.24
CA HIS A 264 -6.67 -1.71 -20.68
C HIS A 264 -5.63 -2.75 -21.11
N GLU A 265 -6.10 -3.78 -21.79
CA GLU A 265 -5.23 -4.77 -22.43
C GLU A 265 -5.30 -4.53 -23.95
N PRO A 266 -4.19 -4.17 -24.59
CA PRO A 266 -4.16 -4.05 -26.04
C PRO A 266 -4.44 -5.41 -26.68
N LYS A 267 -5.22 -5.43 -27.76
CA LYS A 267 -5.39 -6.63 -28.58
C LYS A 267 -4.03 -6.94 -29.23
N LEU A 268 -3.28 -7.84 -28.66
CA LEU A 268 -2.07 -8.32 -29.31
C LEU A 268 -2.46 -9.06 -30.59
N ALA A 269 -1.85 -8.67 -31.72
CA ALA A 269 -1.93 -9.44 -32.94
C ALA A 269 -1.39 -10.85 -32.63
N THR A 270 -2.27 -11.82 -32.64
CA THR A 270 -2.08 -13.28 -32.62
C THR A 270 -0.69 -13.81 -32.27
N GLY A 271 -0.35 -13.79 -30.98
CA GLY A 271 0.70 -14.60 -30.37
C GLY A 271 0.07 -15.48 -29.28
N PRO A 272 0.70 -16.61 -28.89
CA PRO A 272 0.14 -17.48 -27.87
C PRO A 272 -0.12 -16.69 -26.59
N GLN A 273 -1.38 -16.64 -26.16
CA GLN A 273 -1.81 -16.00 -24.93
C GLN A 273 -1.07 -16.65 -23.76
N PRO A 274 -0.46 -15.87 -22.85
CA PRO A 274 -0.04 -16.44 -21.58
C PRO A 274 -1.28 -17.02 -20.90
N ILE A 275 -1.13 -18.18 -20.30
CA ILE A 275 -2.18 -18.92 -19.61
C ILE A 275 -2.92 -17.96 -18.65
N ARG A 276 -4.17 -17.65 -19.01
CA ARG A 276 -5.08 -16.85 -18.18
C ARG A 276 -5.46 -17.61 -16.93
#